data_605a6a1136d450776ae221dbc26cf181
#
_entry.id   605a6a1136d450776ae221dbc26cf181
#
_cell.length_a   1.000
_cell.length_b   1.000
_cell.length_c   1.000
_cell.angle_alpha   90.00
_cell.angle_beta   90.00
_cell.angle_gamma   90.00
#
_symmetry.space_group_name_H-M   'P 1'
#
loop_
_entity.id
_entity.type
_entity.pdbx_description
1 polymer ?
#
loop_
_entity_poly.entity_id
_entity_poly.type
_entity_poly.pdbx_seq_one_letter_code
_entity_poly.pdbx_strand_id
1 'polypeptide(L)'
;RERLKGVAQRTGLVQFKALSDEHSQIYLKTEDLQNTGSFKVRGAYIKIASLSEEERACGVIASSAGNHAQGVALAARAFGVPATIVMPAGAPLSKVKATRELGANVVLHGSVYDDAYAEACRIQQETGATFIHPFDDPMVIAGQGTIGLEIMDDLPDVDTIVVPIGGGGLASGVASAGKMLHPNVRGIGVQAAGAAGMKASIEAGNVVSLDTAKTIADGIAVKKPGELTFALCSKYLDEIVTVDDDEIAQAILFLMERGKMVAEGAGAAPVAAIMNRKFDVSGKVAAVISGGNIDVTMISRIIEKGLLRAGRMTKLRILMQDRPGQLEMASRIIAAEGANVMVVHHDRTD
;
A
#
# COMPACT_ATOMS: atom_id res chain seq x y z
N ARG A 1 -14.09 15.81 6.83
CA ARG A 1 -14.50 15.34 5.50
C ARG A 1 -14.79 16.51 4.55
N GLU A 2 -15.60 17.51 4.98
CA GLU A 2 -15.95 18.69 4.17
C GLU A 2 -14.72 19.43 3.62
N ARG A 3 -13.63 19.52 4.40
CA ARG A 3 -12.38 20.17 3.98
C ARG A 3 -11.68 19.48 2.81
N LEU A 4 -11.96 18.20 2.55
CA LEU A 4 -11.34 17.43 1.47
C LEU A 4 -12.01 17.61 0.10
N LYS A 5 -13.19 18.26 0.05
CA LYS A 5 -13.91 18.51 -1.20
C LYS A 5 -13.04 19.29 -2.20
N GLY A 6 -12.98 18.77 -3.43
CA GLY A 6 -12.21 19.39 -4.52
C GLY A 6 -10.72 19.01 -4.56
N VAL A 7 -10.18 18.32 -3.54
CA VAL A 7 -8.78 17.87 -3.51
C VAL A 7 -8.66 16.36 -3.42
N ALA A 8 -9.40 15.73 -2.52
CA ALA A 8 -9.51 14.27 -2.47
C ALA A 8 -10.86 13.83 -3.02
N GLN A 9 -10.86 12.77 -3.81
CA GLN A 9 -12.09 12.16 -4.29
C GLN A 9 -12.75 11.34 -3.17
N ARG A 10 -14.09 11.36 -3.13
CA ARG A 10 -14.84 10.34 -2.42
C ARG A 10 -14.80 9.08 -3.28
N THR A 11 -13.90 8.16 -2.98
CA THR A 11 -13.72 6.93 -3.74
C THR A 11 -14.90 5.97 -3.51
N GLY A 12 -15.12 5.07 -4.47
CA GLY A 12 -16.24 4.12 -4.39
C GLY A 12 -16.05 3.06 -3.31
N LEU A 13 -17.15 2.52 -2.81
CA LEU A 13 -17.23 1.27 -2.07
C LEU A 13 -17.93 0.26 -2.97
N VAL A 14 -17.18 -0.67 -3.55
CA VAL A 14 -17.65 -1.57 -4.60
C VAL A 14 -17.81 -2.99 -4.07
N GLN A 15 -18.99 -3.60 -4.24
CA GLN A 15 -19.17 -5.01 -3.89
C GLN A 15 -18.32 -5.89 -4.79
N PHE A 16 -17.52 -6.76 -4.19
CA PHE A 16 -16.60 -7.64 -4.90
C PHE A 16 -17.10 -9.09 -4.88
N LYS A 17 -18.00 -9.38 -5.79
CA LYS A 17 -18.68 -10.69 -5.89
C LYS A 17 -17.74 -11.88 -6.04
N ALA A 18 -16.54 -11.67 -6.62
CA ALA A 18 -15.57 -12.75 -6.83
C ALA A 18 -14.98 -13.31 -5.51
N LEU A 19 -15.09 -12.56 -4.39
CA LEU A 19 -14.69 -13.01 -3.04
C LEU A 19 -15.88 -13.19 -2.10
N SER A 20 -17.09 -12.81 -2.50
CA SER A 20 -18.30 -12.98 -1.70
C SER A 20 -18.82 -14.41 -1.82
N ASP A 21 -19.36 -14.93 -0.74
CA ASP A 21 -20.00 -16.24 -0.66
C ASP A 21 -21.36 -16.15 0.09
N GLU A 22 -21.95 -17.27 0.48
CA GLU A 22 -23.22 -17.32 1.22
C GLU A 22 -23.10 -16.77 2.65
N HIS A 23 -21.89 -16.72 3.22
CA HIS A 23 -21.63 -16.26 4.59
C HIS A 23 -21.04 -14.85 4.65
N SER A 24 -20.51 -14.35 3.53
CA SER A 24 -19.81 -13.07 3.51
C SER A 24 -20.05 -12.26 2.24
N GLN A 25 -20.25 -10.95 2.40
CA GLN A 25 -20.30 -9.97 1.33
C GLN A 25 -19.09 -9.06 1.41
N ILE A 26 -18.22 -9.13 0.41
CA ILE A 26 -16.97 -8.38 0.39
C ILE A 26 -17.14 -7.10 -0.42
N TYR A 27 -16.68 -5.99 0.15
CA TYR A 27 -16.68 -4.66 -0.47
C TYR A 27 -15.25 -4.12 -0.48
N LEU A 28 -14.88 -3.42 -1.55
CA LEU A 28 -13.59 -2.79 -1.71
C LEU A 28 -13.73 -1.27 -1.69
N LYS A 29 -13.04 -0.61 -0.77
CA LYS A 29 -12.89 0.85 -0.73
C LYS A 29 -11.69 1.23 -1.60
N THR A 30 -11.94 1.85 -2.75
CA THR A 30 -11.00 1.98 -3.87
C THR A 30 -10.12 3.23 -3.76
N GLU A 31 -9.25 3.32 -2.73
CA GLU A 31 -8.29 4.42 -2.61
C GLU A 31 -7.13 4.34 -3.62
N ASP A 32 -6.97 3.25 -4.34
CA ASP A 32 -6.13 3.12 -5.54
C ASP A 32 -6.57 4.05 -6.68
N LEU A 33 -7.84 4.43 -6.72
CA LEU A 33 -8.41 5.37 -7.69
C LEU A 33 -8.40 6.84 -7.22
N GLN A 34 -7.75 7.13 -6.09
CA GLN A 34 -7.59 8.49 -5.58
C GLN A 34 -6.71 9.34 -6.52
N ASN A 35 -6.81 10.67 -6.47
CA ASN A 35 -6.11 11.62 -7.35
C ASN A 35 -4.59 11.40 -7.46
N THR A 36 -3.93 10.86 -6.41
CA THR A 36 -2.52 10.49 -6.43
C THR A 36 -2.29 8.98 -6.48
N GLY A 37 -3.33 8.20 -6.83
CA GLY A 37 -3.28 6.74 -6.82
C GLY A 37 -3.17 6.13 -5.42
N SER A 38 -3.43 6.90 -4.35
CA SER A 38 -3.43 6.40 -2.97
C SER A 38 -4.12 7.36 -2.00
N PHE A 39 -4.49 6.86 -0.84
CA PHE A 39 -5.15 7.58 0.25
C PHE A 39 -4.35 8.75 0.85
N LYS A 40 -3.05 8.81 0.63
CA LYS A 40 -2.11 9.70 1.35
C LYS A 40 -2.44 11.18 1.23
N VAL A 41 -3.06 11.61 0.14
CA VAL A 41 -3.49 13.00 -0.06
C VAL A 41 -4.44 13.48 1.03
N ARG A 42 -5.29 12.60 1.59
CA ARG A 42 -6.28 12.95 2.60
C ARG A 42 -5.62 13.49 3.88
N GLY A 43 -4.70 12.73 4.45
CA GLY A 43 -3.97 13.13 5.65
C GLY A 43 -3.04 14.31 5.41
N ALA A 44 -2.30 14.33 4.31
CA ALA A 44 -1.42 15.43 3.95
C ALA A 44 -2.20 16.75 3.83
N TYR A 45 -3.34 16.72 3.15
CA TYR A 45 -4.18 17.90 2.97
C TYR A 45 -4.74 18.43 4.30
N ILE A 46 -5.27 17.56 5.16
CA ILE A 46 -5.81 17.99 6.47
C ILE A 46 -4.72 18.55 7.35
N LYS A 47 -3.50 17.97 7.33
CA LYS A 47 -2.36 18.53 8.06
C LYS A 47 -1.98 19.90 7.57
N ILE A 48 -1.82 20.12 6.26
CA ILE A 48 -1.47 21.43 5.70
C ILE A 48 -2.61 22.45 5.92
N ALA A 49 -3.87 22.01 5.86
CA ALA A 49 -5.02 22.85 6.19
C ALA A 49 -5.05 23.34 7.64
N SER A 50 -4.40 22.62 8.56
CA SER A 50 -4.34 22.96 9.98
C SER A 50 -3.20 23.92 10.34
N LEU A 51 -2.28 24.18 9.42
CA LEU A 51 -1.15 25.07 9.64
C LEU A 51 -1.59 26.55 9.66
N SER A 52 -0.90 27.36 10.46
CA SER A 52 -1.05 28.81 10.45
C SER A 52 -0.56 29.42 9.12
N GLU A 53 -0.84 30.69 8.89
CA GLU A 53 -0.33 31.41 7.70
C GLU A 53 1.19 31.50 7.72
N GLU A 54 1.79 31.72 8.90
CA GLU A 54 3.24 31.80 9.11
C GLU A 54 3.89 30.43 8.82
N GLU A 55 3.32 29.34 9.34
CA GLU A 55 3.81 27.98 9.06
C GLU A 55 3.73 27.65 7.57
N ARG A 56 2.63 28.01 6.90
CA ARG A 56 2.49 27.81 5.44
C ARG A 56 3.50 28.64 4.65
N ALA A 57 3.80 29.87 5.09
CA ALA A 57 4.79 30.71 4.43
C ALA A 57 6.20 30.12 4.48
N CYS A 58 6.56 29.42 5.56
CA CYS A 58 7.82 28.66 5.67
C CYS A 58 7.86 27.41 4.77
N GLY A 59 6.69 26.97 4.26
CA GLY A 59 6.57 25.76 3.44
C GLY A 59 6.46 24.49 4.24
N VAL A 60 6.39 23.37 3.51
CA VAL A 60 6.31 22.02 4.09
C VAL A 60 7.41 21.11 3.56
N ILE A 61 7.82 20.14 4.36
CA ILE A 61 8.84 19.18 4.00
C ILE A 61 8.42 17.76 4.38
N ALA A 62 8.80 16.77 3.58
CA ALA A 62 8.61 15.36 3.88
C ALA A 62 9.76 14.52 3.35
N SER A 63 10.00 13.36 3.96
CA SER A 63 10.90 12.33 3.44
C SER A 63 10.07 11.14 2.96
N SER A 64 10.04 10.91 1.66
CA SER A 64 9.33 9.76 1.06
C SER A 64 9.63 9.67 -0.43
N ALA A 65 9.85 8.45 -0.94
CA ALA A 65 9.94 8.16 -2.37
C ALA A 65 8.66 7.50 -2.94
N GLY A 66 7.54 7.52 -2.20
CA GLY A 66 6.31 6.82 -2.57
C GLY A 66 5.06 7.69 -2.48
N ASN A 67 3.98 7.06 -2.06
CA ASN A 67 2.63 7.67 -1.99
C ASN A 67 2.55 8.94 -1.15
N HIS A 68 3.32 9.00 -0.05
CA HIS A 68 3.31 10.16 0.83
C HIS A 68 3.90 11.40 0.14
N ALA A 69 4.97 11.23 -0.64
CA ALA A 69 5.59 12.29 -1.43
C ALA A 69 4.56 12.98 -2.35
N GLN A 70 3.83 12.18 -3.13
CA GLN A 70 2.82 12.68 -4.05
C GLN A 70 1.62 13.29 -3.31
N GLY A 71 1.20 12.68 -2.20
CA GLY A 71 0.12 13.21 -1.37
C GLY A 71 0.45 14.59 -0.80
N VAL A 72 1.68 14.79 -0.28
CA VAL A 72 2.15 16.08 0.24
C VAL A 72 2.28 17.10 -0.89
N ALA A 73 2.87 16.72 -2.03
CA ALA A 73 3.04 17.61 -3.18
C ALA A 73 1.69 18.13 -3.70
N LEU A 74 0.71 17.24 -3.90
CA LEU A 74 -0.63 17.65 -4.35
C LEU A 74 -1.32 18.55 -3.32
N ALA A 75 -1.26 18.18 -2.04
CA ALA A 75 -1.88 18.95 -0.97
C ALA A 75 -1.25 20.35 -0.85
N ALA A 76 0.07 20.44 -0.87
CA ALA A 76 0.78 21.72 -0.82
C ALA A 76 0.43 22.61 -2.02
N ARG A 77 0.39 22.05 -3.23
CA ARG A 77 -0.05 22.76 -4.44
C ARG A 77 -1.45 23.34 -4.30
N ALA A 78 -2.38 22.62 -3.69
CA ALA A 78 -3.76 23.09 -3.50
C ALA A 78 -3.86 24.32 -2.59
N PHE A 79 -2.89 24.52 -1.68
CA PHE A 79 -2.79 25.68 -0.81
C PHE A 79 -1.80 26.74 -1.31
N GLY A 80 -1.10 26.52 -2.43
CA GLY A 80 -0.02 27.39 -2.89
C GLY A 80 1.19 27.42 -1.95
N VAL A 81 1.39 26.38 -1.15
CA VAL A 81 2.46 26.25 -0.15
C VAL A 81 3.69 25.60 -0.80
N PRO A 82 4.90 26.17 -0.63
CA PRO A 82 6.12 25.51 -1.10
C PRO A 82 6.32 24.14 -0.43
N ALA A 83 6.59 23.11 -1.24
CA ALA A 83 6.84 21.76 -0.73
C ALA A 83 8.23 21.27 -1.13
N THR A 84 8.99 20.75 -0.19
CA THR A 84 10.26 20.05 -0.42
C THR A 84 10.10 18.59 -0.05
N ILE A 85 10.45 17.70 -0.99
CA ILE A 85 10.39 16.26 -0.77
C ILE A 85 11.80 15.70 -0.90
N VAL A 86 12.29 15.06 0.17
CA VAL A 86 13.60 14.44 0.18
C VAL A 86 13.43 12.94 -0.08
N MET A 87 14.19 12.43 -1.05
CA MET A 87 14.16 11.03 -1.48
C MET A 87 15.58 10.45 -1.51
N PRO A 88 15.76 9.14 -1.27
CA PRO A 88 17.04 8.49 -1.56
C PRO A 88 17.46 8.68 -3.02
N ALA A 89 18.76 8.79 -3.29
CA ALA A 89 19.31 9.00 -4.65
C ALA A 89 18.91 7.88 -5.63
N GLY A 90 18.68 6.66 -5.12
CA GLY A 90 18.21 5.51 -5.89
C GLY A 90 16.68 5.44 -6.09
N ALA A 91 15.93 6.48 -5.77
CA ALA A 91 14.47 6.49 -5.96
C ALA A 91 14.10 6.30 -7.45
N PRO A 92 13.04 5.54 -7.77
CA PRO A 92 12.59 5.32 -9.14
C PRO A 92 12.31 6.65 -9.85
N LEU A 93 12.85 6.82 -11.07
CA LEU A 93 12.71 8.05 -11.85
C LEU A 93 11.25 8.44 -12.09
N SER A 94 10.37 7.46 -12.27
CA SER A 94 8.92 7.69 -12.41
C SER A 94 8.32 8.37 -11.19
N LYS A 95 8.70 7.96 -9.98
CA LYS A 95 8.22 8.53 -8.71
C LYS A 95 8.78 9.96 -8.49
N VAL A 96 10.07 10.18 -8.82
CA VAL A 96 10.70 11.51 -8.79
C VAL A 96 9.98 12.47 -9.74
N LYS A 97 9.76 12.03 -10.99
CA LYS A 97 9.08 12.82 -12.03
C LYS A 97 7.65 13.17 -11.61
N ALA A 98 6.86 12.19 -11.19
CA ALA A 98 5.49 12.39 -10.75
C ALA A 98 5.39 13.41 -9.60
N THR A 99 6.32 13.37 -8.64
CA THR A 99 6.34 14.31 -7.52
C THR A 99 6.70 15.74 -7.97
N ARG A 100 7.65 15.89 -8.91
CA ARG A 100 7.99 17.19 -9.50
C ARG A 100 6.84 17.78 -10.32
N GLU A 101 6.13 16.98 -11.09
CA GLU A 101 4.96 17.38 -11.89
C GLU A 101 3.81 17.89 -11.01
N LEU A 102 3.75 17.44 -9.75
CA LEU A 102 2.83 17.95 -8.74
C LEU A 102 3.30 19.30 -8.12
N GLY A 103 4.46 19.81 -8.52
CA GLY A 103 4.96 21.13 -8.13
C GLY A 103 5.90 21.14 -6.92
N ALA A 104 6.31 19.98 -6.41
CA ALA A 104 7.25 19.92 -5.30
C ALA A 104 8.72 20.05 -5.76
N ASN A 105 9.55 20.70 -4.94
CA ASN A 105 11.00 20.61 -5.03
C ASN A 105 11.46 19.24 -4.53
N VAL A 106 12.15 18.46 -5.38
CA VAL A 106 12.66 17.14 -5.01
C VAL A 106 14.16 17.18 -4.81
N VAL A 107 14.60 16.88 -3.59
CA VAL A 107 15.98 16.73 -3.18
C VAL A 107 16.32 15.24 -3.14
N LEU A 108 17.35 14.82 -3.87
CA LEU A 108 17.86 13.45 -3.84
C LEU A 108 19.07 13.39 -2.91
N HIS A 109 18.99 12.60 -1.83
CA HIS A 109 20.07 12.53 -0.82
C HIS A 109 20.19 11.14 -0.22
N GLY A 110 21.46 10.70 -0.07
CA GLY A 110 21.80 9.42 0.56
C GLY A 110 21.39 8.20 -0.25
N SER A 111 21.61 7.03 0.32
CA SER A 111 21.34 5.75 -0.34
C SER A 111 20.10 5.04 0.19
N VAL A 112 19.70 5.33 1.42
CA VAL A 112 18.55 4.70 2.11
C VAL A 112 17.57 5.75 2.65
N TYR A 113 16.43 5.28 3.11
CA TYR A 113 15.38 6.15 3.68
C TYR A 113 15.90 7.00 4.85
N ASP A 114 16.71 6.41 5.75
CA ASP A 114 17.19 7.09 6.94
C ASP A 114 18.10 8.29 6.59
N ASP A 115 18.92 8.19 5.53
CA ASP A 115 19.74 9.29 5.03
C ASP A 115 18.86 10.44 4.53
N ALA A 116 17.84 10.12 3.74
CA ALA A 116 16.90 11.10 3.21
C ALA A 116 16.07 11.75 4.33
N TYR A 117 15.71 10.99 5.35
CA TYR A 117 15.00 11.52 6.53
C TYR A 117 15.88 12.48 7.33
N ALA A 118 17.15 12.13 7.59
CA ALA A 118 18.09 13.00 8.28
C ALA A 118 18.30 14.31 7.52
N GLU A 119 18.44 14.26 6.20
CA GLU A 119 18.56 15.47 5.37
C GLU A 119 17.27 16.31 5.38
N ALA A 120 16.10 15.67 5.37
CA ALA A 120 14.84 16.41 5.52
C ALA A 120 14.76 17.14 6.85
N CYS A 121 15.20 16.53 7.94
CA CYS A 121 15.27 17.17 9.26
C CYS A 121 16.28 18.33 9.27
N ARG A 122 17.43 18.20 8.60
CA ARG A 122 18.41 19.27 8.46
C ARG A 122 17.83 20.47 7.72
N ILE A 123 17.20 20.25 6.56
CA ILE A 123 16.54 21.31 5.77
C ILE A 123 15.40 21.95 6.58
N GLN A 124 14.62 21.17 7.31
CA GLN A 124 13.57 21.68 8.21
C GLN A 124 14.13 22.70 9.20
N GLN A 125 15.24 22.38 9.87
CA GLN A 125 15.87 23.27 10.85
C GLN A 125 16.36 24.58 10.21
N GLU A 126 16.87 24.52 8.99
CA GLU A 126 17.38 25.71 8.27
C GLU A 126 16.28 26.61 7.74
N THR A 127 15.16 26.02 7.28
CA THR A 127 14.10 26.75 6.59
C THR A 127 12.90 27.09 7.47
N GLY A 128 12.75 26.43 8.61
CA GLY A 128 11.54 26.50 9.44
C GLY A 128 10.33 25.80 8.83
N ALA A 129 10.49 25.02 7.74
CA ALA A 129 9.40 24.30 7.09
C ALA A 129 8.75 23.29 8.03
N THR A 130 7.42 23.13 7.93
CA THR A 130 6.71 22.14 8.73
C THR A 130 6.91 20.74 8.16
N PHE A 131 7.39 19.80 8.99
CA PHE A 131 7.52 18.41 8.59
C PHE A 131 6.14 17.72 8.55
N ILE A 132 5.78 17.16 7.40
CA ILE A 132 4.54 16.41 7.22
C ILE A 132 4.83 14.93 7.45
N HIS A 133 4.53 14.45 8.67
CA HIS A 133 4.80 13.06 9.04
C HIS A 133 3.90 12.09 8.27
N PRO A 134 4.42 10.94 7.76
CA PRO A 134 3.65 10.04 6.89
C PRO A 134 2.52 9.28 7.60
N PHE A 135 2.48 9.23 8.95
CA PHE A 135 1.48 8.50 9.72
C PHE A 135 1.30 8.94 11.18
N ASP A 136 2.36 9.36 11.90
CA ASP A 136 2.30 9.64 13.35
C ASP A 136 2.05 11.14 13.63
N ASP A 137 0.92 11.62 13.16
CA ASP A 137 0.45 12.99 13.36
C ASP A 137 -1.09 12.98 13.49
N PRO A 138 -1.69 13.65 14.50
CA PRO A 138 -3.12 13.59 14.74
C PRO A 138 -3.96 14.12 13.57
N MET A 139 -3.48 15.14 12.83
CA MET A 139 -4.19 15.69 11.69
C MET A 139 -4.08 14.79 10.47
N VAL A 140 -2.93 14.14 10.27
CA VAL A 140 -2.76 13.11 9.24
C VAL A 140 -3.69 11.92 9.52
N ILE A 141 -3.71 11.42 10.75
CA ILE A 141 -4.61 10.33 11.17
C ILE A 141 -6.08 10.72 10.94
N ALA A 142 -6.48 11.92 11.35
CA ALA A 142 -7.85 12.42 11.15
C ALA A 142 -8.24 12.49 9.65
N GLY A 143 -7.30 12.90 8.77
CA GLY A 143 -7.50 12.88 7.33
C GLY A 143 -7.74 11.46 6.79
N GLN A 144 -6.95 10.49 7.23
CA GLN A 144 -7.10 9.07 6.86
C GLN A 144 -8.42 8.48 7.41
N GLY A 145 -8.85 8.90 8.59
CA GLY A 145 -10.10 8.47 9.21
C GLY A 145 -11.35 8.81 8.40
N THR A 146 -11.26 9.80 7.48
CA THR A 146 -12.37 10.12 6.57
C THR A 146 -12.77 8.93 5.68
N ILE A 147 -11.86 7.99 5.43
CA ILE A 147 -12.16 6.73 4.72
C ILE A 147 -13.14 5.88 5.53
N GLY A 148 -12.91 5.76 6.84
CA GLY A 148 -13.83 5.07 7.75
C GLY A 148 -15.22 5.71 7.75
N LEU A 149 -15.29 7.06 7.79
CA LEU A 149 -16.56 7.79 7.70
C LEU A 149 -17.29 7.50 6.37
N GLU A 150 -16.57 7.45 5.25
CA GLU A 150 -17.15 7.16 3.95
C GLU A 150 -17.65 5.72 3.85
N ILE A 151 -16.91 4.75 4.42
CA ILE A 151 -17.34 3.35 4.48
C ILE A 151 -18.66 3.24 5.28
N MET A 152 -18.74 3.88 6.44
CA MET A 152 -19.94 3.88 7.28
C MET A 152 -21.14 4.54 6.63
N ASP A 153 -20.92 5.60 5.83
CA ASP A 153 -21.99 6.25 5.08
C ASP A 153 -22.51 5.34 3.95
N ASP A 154 -21.61 4.65 3.23
CA ASP A 154 -21.95 3.84 2.05
C ASP A 154 -22.45 2.43 2.43
N LEU A 155 -22.03 1.93 3.61
CA LEU A 155 -22.40 0.62 4.15
C LEU A 155 -22.66 0.73 5.66
N PRO A 156 -23.81 1.27 6.07
CA PRO A 156 -24.12 1.54 7.48
C PRO A 156 -24.14 0.29 8.38
N ASP A 157 -24.34 -0.88 7.80
CA ASP A 157 -24.41 -2.18 8.47
C ASP A 157 -23.16 -3.04 8.19
N VAL A 158 -22.00 -2.41 7.98
CA VAL A 158 -20.72 -3.10 7.86
C VAL A 158 -20.34 -3.79 9.18
N ASP A 159 -20.00 -5.07 9.11
CA ASP A 159 -19.58 -5.86 10.28
C ASP A 159 -18.09 -5.76 10.54
N THR A 160 -17.28 -5.74 9.47
CA THR A 160 -15.81 -5.77 9.58
C THR A 160 -15.16 -4.80 8.59
N ILE A 161 -14.17 -4.03 9.04
CA ILE A 161 -13.33 -3.20 8.19
C ILE A 161 -11.90 -3.73 8.26
N VAL A 162 -11.30 -4.03 7.09
CA VAL A 162 -9.96 -4.59 6.95
C VAL A 162 -9.02 -3.54 6.37
N VAL A 163 -7.93 -3.22 7.08
CA VAL A 163 -7.06 -2.09 6.76
C VAL A 163 -5.60 -2.51 6.76
N PRO A 164 -4.78 -2.14 5.76
CA PRO A 164 -3.35 -2.42 5.77
C PRO A 164 -2.63 -1.54 6.79
N ILE A 165 -1.60 -2.09 7.46
CA ILE A 165 -0.81 -1.38 8.48
C ILE A 165 0.67 -1.37 8.08
N GLY A 166 1.20 -0.17 7.85
CA GLY A 166 2.63 0.13 7.93
C GLY A 166 2.95 0.80 9.26
N GLY A 167 3.13 2.11 9.26
CA GLY A 167 3.31 2.91 10.48
C GLY A 167 2.05 3.15 11.31
N GLY A 168 0.89 2.73 10.82
CA GLY A 168 -0.37 2.74 11.56
C GLY A 168 -1.34 3.89 11.27
N GLY A 169 -0.94 4.94 10.53
CA GLY A 169 -1.77 6.14 10.36
C GLY A 169 -3.14 5.90 9.70
N LEU A 170 -3.19 5.05 8.66
CA LEU A 170 -4.45 4.69 8.01
C LEU A 170 -5.34 3.87 8.95
N ALA A 171 -4.79 2.80 9.53
CA ALA A 171 -5.52 1.90 10.41
C ALA A 171 -6.03 2.61 11.66
N SER A 172 -5.21 3.46 12.30
CA SER A 172 -5.61 4.30 13.44
C SER A 172 -6.80 5.18 13.09
N GLY A 173 -6.73 5.89 11.95
CA GLY A 173 -7.79 6.78 11.53
C GLY A 173 -9.10 6.05 11.22
N VAL A 174 -9.03 5.00 10.41
CA VAL A 174 -10.21 4.23 9.99
C VAL A 174 -10.85 3.50 11.17
N ALA A 175 -10.05 2.82 12.00
CA ALA A 175 -10.57 2.09 13.15
C ALA A 175 -11.19 3.03 14.20
N SER A 176 -10.54 4.17 14.48
CA SER A 176 -11.09 5.18 15.40
C SER A 176 -12.45 5.71 14.88
N ALA A 177 -12.52 6.10 13.62
CA ALA A 177 -13.75 6.60 13.02
C ALA A 177 -14.87 5.53 13.03
N GLY A 178 -14.53 4.28 12.69
CA GLY A 178 -15.43 3.15 12.70
C GLY A 178 -16.02 2.90 14.09
N LYS A 179 -15.17 2.70 15.10
CA LYS A 179 -15.59 2.42 16.48
C LYS A 179 -16.37 3.57 17.13
N MET A 180 -16.08 4.82 16.77
CA MET A 180 -16.83 5.98 17.28
C MET A 180 -18.24 6.07 16.73
N LEU A 181 -18.48 5.65 15.49
CA LEU A 181 -19.82 5.65 14.86
C LEU A 181 -20.57 4.34 15.14
N HIS A 182 -19.87 3.22 15.09
CA HIS A 182 -20.42 1.88 15.32
C HIS A 182 -19.47 1.10 16.24
N PRO A 183 -19.70 1.11 17.57
CA PRO A 183 -18.82 0.45 18.54
C PRO A 183 -18.62 -1.05 18.29
N ASN A 184 -19.58 -1.72 17.66
CA ASN A 184 -19.54 -3.16 17.39
C ASN A 184 -18.82 -3.53 16.07
N VAL A 185 -18.46 -2.57 15.21
CA VAL A 185 -17.71 -2.88 13.98
C VAL A 185 -16.35 -3.47 14.32
N ARG A 186 -15.98 -4.58 13.69
CA ARG A 186 -14.66 -5.18 13.87
C ARG A 186 -13.63 -4.46 13.00
N GLY A 187 -12.52 -4.05 13.60
CA GLY A 187 -11.36 -3.49 12.91
C GLY A 187 -10.25 -4.53 12.80
N ILE A 188 -9.95 -5.00 11.59
CA ILE A 188 -8.87 -5.95 11.32
C ILE A 188 -7.70 -5.24 10.66
N GLY A 189 -6.55 -5.24 11.32
CA GLY A 189 -5.30 -4.75 10.77
C GLY A 189 -4.57 -5.84 9.99
N VAL A 190 -3.97 -5.50 8.84
CA VAL A 190 -3.19 -6.46 8.04
C VAL A 190 -1.78 -5.94 7.86
N GLN A 191 -0.79 -6.72 8.23
CA GLN A 191 0.63 -6.43 8.01
C GLN A 191 1.28 -7.47 7.09
N ALA A 192 2.30 -7.04 6.35
CA ALA A 192 3.19 -7.99 5.70
C ALA A 192 4.01 -8.74 6.76
N ALA A 193 4.13 -10.05 6.65
CA ALA A 193 4.87 -10.88 7.61
C ALA A 193 6.32 -10.43 7.80
N GLY A 194 6.97 -9.94 6.74
CA GLY A 194 8.33 -9.38 6.78
C GLY A 194 8.43 -7.97 7.37
N ALA A 195 7.31 -7.35 7.80
CA ALA A 195 7.27 -5.99 8.35
C ALA A 195 6.15 -5.83 9.41
N ALA A 196 6.01 -6.79 10.33
CA ALA A 196 4.93 -6.86 11.30
C ALA A 196 5.22 -6.07 12.61
N GLY A 197 5.75 -4.83 12.48
CA GLY A 197 6.18 -4.03 13.63
C GLY A 197 5.04 -3.60 14.57
N MET A 198 3.85 -3.30 14.05
CA MET A 198 2.70 -2.95 14.89
C MET A 198 2.21 -4.15 15.70
N LYS A 199 2.12 -5.33 15.10
CA LYS A 199 1.74 -6.57 15.77
C LYS A 199 2.72 -6.88 16.89
N ALA A 200 4.02 -6.88 16.61
CA ALA A 200 5.07 -7.09 17.60
C ALA A 200 4.99 -6.05 18.74
N SER A 201 4.68 -4.79 18.43
CA SER A 201 4.54 -3.72 19.42
C SER A 201 3.34 -3.96 20.35
N ILE A 202 2.19 -4.37 19.81
CA ILE A 202 0.99 -4.68 20.62
C ILE A 202 1.23 -5.90 21.51
N GLU A 203 1.86 -6.95 20.98
CA GLU A 203 2.23 -8.13 21.77
C GLU A 203 3.23 -7.81 22.89
N ALA A 204 4.15 -6.88 22.64
CA ALA A 204 5.12 -6.42 23.65
C ALA A 204 4.56 -5.38 24.64
N GLY A 205 3.40 -4.77 24.35
CA GLY A 205 2.81 -3.69 25.14
C GLY A 205 3.51 -2.34 25.02
N ASN A 206 4.46 -2.18 24.10
CA ASN A 206 5.20 -0.95 23.82
C ASN A 206 5.66 -0.93 22.36
N VAL A 207 6.06 0.25 21.86
CA VAL A 207 6.57 0.39 20.49
C VAL A 207 7.89 -0.35 20.32
N VAL A 208 7.92 -1.29 19.40
CA VAL A 208 9.08 -2.10 19.02
C VAL A 208 9.59 -1.68 17.64
N SER A 209 10.91 -1.57 17.48
CA SER A 209 11.55 -1.39 16.19
C SER A 209 12.09 -2.72 15.68
N LEU A 210 11.69 -3.11 14.47
CA LEU A 210 12.23 -4.30 13.80
C LEU A 210 13.63 -4.01 13.25
N ASP A 211 14.49 -5.00 13.24
CA ASP A 211 15.82 -4.89 12.60
C ASP A 211 15.69 -4.67 11.09
N THR A 212 14.75 -5.36 10.47
CA THR A 212 14.49 -5.25 9.02
C THR A 212 12.98 -5.18 8.74
N ALA A 213 12.63 -4.52 7.63
CA ALA A 213 11.27 -4.53 7.08
C ALA A 213 11.39 -4.86 5.58
N LYS A 214 11.23 -6.13 5.22
CA LYS A 214 11.39 -6.63 3.85
C LYS A 214 10.11 -7.25 3.36
N THR A 215 9.49 -6.65 2.35
CA THR A 215 8.28 -7.14 1.70
C THR A 215 8.11 -6.48 0.33
N ILE A 216 7.38 -7.11 -0.59
CA ILE A 216 6.95 -6.51 -1.86
C ILE A 216 5.91 -5.39 -1.64
N ALA A 217 5.31 -5.30 -0.47
CA ALA A 217 4.36 -4.26 -0.08
C ALA A 217 5.11 -3.05 0.50
N ASP A 218 5.85 -2.32 -0.34
CA ASP A 218 6.71 -1.19 0.04
C ASP A 218 5.96 -0.10 0.83
N GLY A 219 4.69 0.15 0.51
CA GLY A 219 3.83 1.12 1.22
C GLY A 219 3.57 0.79 2.70
N ILE A 220 3.79 -0.46 3.12
CA ILE A 220 3.67 -0.92 4.52
C ILE A 220 4.98 -1.51 5.08
N ALA A 221 6.10 -1.38 4.38
CA ALA A 221 7.42 -1.81 4.84
C ALA A 221 8.00 -0.83 5.87
N VAL A 222 7.43 -0.79 7.06
CA VAL A 222 7.81 0.13 8.14
C VAL A 222 8.42 -0.64 9.30
N LYS A 223 9.64 -0.24 9.72
CA LYS A 223 10.35 -0.88 10.83
C LYS A 223 9.75 -0.58 12.19
N LYS A 224 9.37 0.68 12.40
CA LYS A 224 8.89 1.17 13.70
C LYS A 224 7.55 1.88 13.52
N PRO A 225 6.45 1.46 14.17
CA PRO A 225 5.21 2.21 14.20
C PRO A 225 5.38 3.53 15.00
N GLY A 226 4.44 4.45 14.84
CA GLY A 226 4.41 5.67 15.63
C GLY A 226 3.89 5.43 17.04
N GLU A 227 4.22 6.30 17.98
CA GLU A 227 3.74 6.21 19.36
C GLU A 227 2.23 6.45 19.43
N LEU A 228 1.74 7.49 18.75
CA LEU A 228 0.30 7.80 18.69
C LEU A 228 -0.46 6.72 17.93
N THR A 229 0.07 6.27 16.78
CA THR A 229 -0.58 5.22 16.00
C THR A 229 -0.61 3.89 16.72
N PHE A 230 0.44 3.54 17.49
CA PHE A 230 0.46 2.38 18.36
C PHE A 230 -0.66 2.45 19.40
N ALA A 231 -0.78 3.58 20.12
CA ALA A 231 -1.82 3.75 21.14
C ALA A 231 -3.24 3.62 20.56
N LEU A 232 -3.46 4.19 19.37
CA LEU A 232 -4.77 4.13 18.70
C LEU A 232 -5.07 2.74 18.11
N CYS A 233 -4.10 2.08 17.47
CA CYS A 233 -4.26 0.72 16.96
C CYS A 233 -4.53 -0.27 18.10
N SER A 234 -3.78 -0.19 19.21
CA SER A 234 -3.99 -1.03 20.40
C SER A 234 -5.38 -0.85 20.99
N LYS A 235 -5.96 0.36 20.90
CA LYS A 235 -7.27 0.67 21.46
C LYS A 235 -8.43 0.28 20.57
N TYR A 236 -8.29 0.44 19.24
CA TYR A 236 -9.42 0.43 18.31
C TYR A 236 -9.41 -0.72 17.30
N LEU A 237 -8.29 -1.44 17.11
CA LEU A 237 -8.26 -2.67 16.34
C LEU A 237 -8.61 -3.86 17.23
N ASP A 238 -9.43 -4.77 16.70
CA ASP A 238 -9.80 -5.99 17.40
C ASP A 238 -8.77 -7.10 17.17
N GLU A 239 -8.11 -7.09 15.99
CA GLU A 239 -7.14 -8.11 15.61
C GLU A 239 -6.12 -7.56 14.60
N ILE A 240 -4.88 -8.08 14.66
CA ILE A 240 -3.87 -7.85 13.61
C ILE A 240 -3.38 -9.19 13.08
N VAL A 241 -3.57 -9.39 11.78
CA VAL A 241 -3.13 -10.58 11.06
C VAL A 241 -1.97 -10.27 10.12
N THR A 242 -1.24 -11.29 9.70
CA THR A 242 -0.12 -11.16 8.77
C THR A 242 -0.36 -11.97 7.51
N VAL A 243 0.11 -11.42 6.38
CA VAL A 243 0.15 -12.08 5.07
C VAL A 243 1.59 -12.07 4.56
N ASP A 244 1.99 -13.12 3.87
CA ASP A 244 3.30 -13.18 3.24
C ASP A 244 3.30 -12.55 1.83
N ASP A 245 4.50 -12.37 1.27
CA ASP A 245 4.68 -11.75 -0.05
C ASP A 245 4.02 -12.56 -1.18
N ASP A 246 3.90 -13.85 -1.02
CA ASP A 246 3.28 -14.72 -2.01
C ASP A 246 1.75 -14.60 -1.99
N GLU A 247 1.17 -14.49 -0.80
CA GLU A 247 -0.25 -14.21 -0.60
C GLU A 247 -0.61 -12.83 -1.15
N ILE A 248 0.25 -11.82 -0.91
CA ILE A 248 0.08 -10.47 -1.46
C ILE A 248 0.15 -10.50 -3.00
N ALA A 249 1.13 -11.18 -3.57
CA ALA A 249 1.27 -11.30 -5.02
C ALA A 249 0.06 -11.99 -5.68
N GLN A 250 -0.48 -13.03 -5.05
CA GLN A 250 -1.71 -13.68 -5.50
C GLN A 250 -2.91 -12.74 -5.45
N ALA A 251 -3.03 -11.94 -4.39
CA ALA A 251 -4.12 -10.96 -4.27
C ALA A 251 -4.02 -9.85 -5.33
N ILE A 252 -2.80 -9.36 -5.65
CA ILE A 252 -2.60 -8.40 -6.74
C ILE A 252 -3.08 -9.00 -8.07
N LEU A 253 -2.65 -10.21 -8.39
CA LEU A 253 -3.06 -10.88 -9.63
C LEU A 253 -4.58 -11.12 -9.67
N PHE A 254 -5.17 -11.54 -8.55
CA PHE A 254 -6.61 -11.76 -8.43
C PHE A 254 -7.42 -10.48 -8.64
N LEU A 255 -6.98 -9.36 -8.05
CA LEU A 255 -7.59 -8.04 -8.26
C LEU A 255 -7.52 -7.62 -9.73
N MET A 256 -6.39 -7.85 -10.40
CA MET A 256 -6.24 -7.56 -11.83
C MET A 256 -7.16 -8.44 -12.69
N GLU A 257 -7.20 -9.74 -12.44
CA GLU A 257 -7.96 -10.70 -13.25
C GLU A 257 -9.47 -10.60 -13.01
N ARG A 258 -9.91 -10.47 -11.76
CA ARG A 258 -11.31 -10.50 -11.36
C ARG A 258 -11.91 -9.13 -11.11
N GLY A 259 -11.11 -8.21 -10.53
CA GLY A 259 -11.54 -6.85 -10.20
C GLY A 259 -11.31 -5.84 -11.31
N LYS A 260 -10.47 -6.14 -12.30
CA LYS A 260 -9.98 -5.17 -13.30
C LYS A 260 -9.35 -3.95 -12.64
N MET A 261 -8.70 -4.18 -11.52
CA MET A 261 -8.17 -3.17 -10.61
C MET A 261 -6.67 -3.40 -10.41
N VAL A 262 -5.89 -2.34 -10.40
CA VAL A 262 -4.45 -2.39 -10.14
C VAL A 262 -4.20 -1.88 -8.72
N ALA A 263 -3.82 -2.79 -7.83
CA ALA A 263 -3.42 -2.46 -6.46
C ALA A 263 -1.92 -2.67 -6.29
N GLU A 264 -1.28 -1.81 -5.50
CA GLU A 264 0.06 -2.06 -4.99
C GLU A 264 0.04 -3.10 -3.86
N GLY A 265 1.22 -3.60 -3.43
CA GLY A 265 1.29 -4.63 -2.38
C GLY A 265 0.57 -4.25 -1.09
N ALA A 266 0.70 -3.00 -0.65
CA ALA A 266 0.00 -2.48 0.53
C ALA A 266 -1.52 -2.48 0.36
N GLY A 267 -2.01 -2.08 -0.82
CA GLY A 267 -3.44 -2.07 -1.15
C GLY A 267 -4.03 -3.47 -1.29
N ALA A 268 -3.25 -4.44 -1.72
CA ALA A 268 -3.68 -5.82 -1.89
C ALA A 268 -3.64 -6.65 -0.59
N ALA A 269 -2.90 -6.23 0.43
CA ALA A 269 -2.74 -6.98 1.68
C ALA A 269 -4.07 -7.32 2.38
N PRO A 270 -5.08 -6.42 2.48
CA PRO A 270 -6.39 -6.77 3.02
C PRO A 270 -7.10 -7.88 2.24
N VAL A 271 -7.00 -7.86 0.91
CA VAL A 271 -7.58 -8.88 0.04
C VAL A 271 -6.85 -10.21 0.22
N ALA A 272 -5.52 -10.19 0.35
CA ALA A 272 -4.74 -11.38 0.68
C ALA A 272 -5.19 -12.04 1.98
N ALA A 273 -5.46 -11.23 3.02
CA ALA A 273 -5.94 -11.73 4.31
C ALA A 273 -7.34 -12.38 4.20
N ILE A 274 -8.23 -11.79 3.41
CA ILE A 274 -9.57 -12.35 3.14
C ILE A 274 -9.47 -13.66 2.34
N MET A 275 -8.71 -13.67 1.25
CA MET A 275 -8.53 -14.85 0.38
C MET A 275 -7.99 -16.06 1.16
N ASN A 276 -7.07 -15.81 2.09
CA ASN A 276 -6.41 -16.85 2.89
C ASN A 276 -7.08 -17.07 4.25
N ARG A 277 -8.26 -16.51 4.49
CA ARG A 277 -9.05 -16.64 5.72
C ARG A 277 -8.20 -16.45 6.99
N LYS A 278 -7.38 -15.39 7.02
CA LYS A 278 -6.49 -15.11 8.16
C LYS A 278 -7.23 -14.70 9.44
N PHE A 279 -8.51 -14.38 9.31
CA PHE A 279 -9.45 -14.06 10.37
C PHE A 279 -10.83 -14.62 10.02
N ASP A 280 -11.79 -14.56 10.94
CA ASP A 280 -13.17 -14.94 10.64
C ASP A 280 -13.81 -13.95 9.66
N VAL A 281 -14.02 -14.40 8.41
CA VAL A 281 -14.60 -13.63 7.31
C VAL A 281 -16.08 -13.97 7.23
N SER A 282 -16.90 -13.16 7.88
CA SER A 282 -18.36 -13.33 7.92
C SER A 282 -19.07 -11.97 7.84
N GLY A 283 -20.33 -11.97 7.40
CA GLY A 283 -21.14 -10.77 7.27
C GLY A 283 -20.67 -9.81 6.17
N LYS A 284 -20.83 -8.51 6.37
CA LYS A 284 -20.39 -7.46 5.44
C LYS A 284 -19.00 -6.98 5.78
N VAL A 285 -18.03 -7.25 4.91
CA VAL A 285 -16.62 -6.96 5.10
C VAL A 285 -16.17 -5.89 4.10
N ALA A 286 -15.67 -4.76 4.59
CA ALA A 286 -15.08 -3.70 3.76
C ALA A 286 -13.55 -3.74 3.84
N ALA A 287 -12.89 -4.00 2.72
CA ALA A 287 -11.41 -3.98 2.61
C ALA A 287 -10.94 -2.69 1.96
N VAL A 288 -9.93 -2.03 2.55
CA VAL A 288 -9.38 -0.78 2.02
C VAL A 288 -8.25 -1.10 1.04
N ILE A 289 -8.47 -0.83 -0.25
CA ILE A 289 -7.45 -0.86 -1.30
C ILE A 289 -6.70 0.46 -1.25
N SER A 290 -5.68 0.53 -0.42
CA SER A 290 -5.05 1.79 0.02
C SER A 290 -4.29 2.56 -1.06
N GLY A 291 -3.88 1.88 -2.14
CA GLY A 291 -3.17 2.49 -3.26
C GLY A 291 -2.92 1.52 -4.41
N GLY A 292 -2.59 2.09 -5.59
CA GLY A 292 -2.31 1.39 -6.84
C GLY A 292 -0.98 1.77 -7.50
N ASN A 293 -0.10 2.51 -6.84
CA ASN A 293 1.16 3.02 -7.39
C ASN A 293 2.27 1.95 -7.43
N ILE A 294 1.96 0.80 -8.03
CA ILE A 294 2.89 -0.31 -8.21
C ILE A 294 3.80 -0.07 -9.42
N ASP A 295 5.05 -0.48 -9.32
CA ASP A 295 5.98 -0.44 -10.45
C ASP A 295 5.61 -1.50 -11.49
N VAL A 296 5.63 -1.12 -12.78
CA VAL A 296 5.27 -2.00 -13.91
C VAL A 296 6.20 -3.24 -13.97
N THR A 297 7.46 -3.09 -13.60
CA THR A 297 8.41 -4.22 -13.56
C THR A 297 8.04 -5.21 -12.44
N MET A 298 7.50 -4.72 -11.33
CA MET A 298 6.99 -5.56 -10.25
C MET A 298 5.73 -6.31 -10.70
N ILE A 299 4.79 -5.64 -11.39
CA ILE A 299 3.61 -6.28 -11.98
C ILE A 299 4.01 -7.46 -12.87
N SER A 300 4.98 -7.25 -13.77
CA SER A 300 5.47 -8.31 -14.66
C SER A 300 5.95 -9.55 -13.88
N ARG A 301 6.76 -9.34 -12.83
CA ARG A 301 7.24 -10.43 -11.96
C ARG A 301 6.12 -11.14 -11.21
N ILE A 302 5.13 -10.38 -10.72
CA ILE A 302 3.97 -10.93 -10.02
C ILE A 302 3.13 -11.79 -10.98
N ILE A 303 2.89 -11.31 -12.21
CA ILE A 303 2.15 -12.06 -13.23
C ILE A 303 2.88 -13.37 -13.54
N GLU A 304 4.18 -13.31 -13.83
CA GLU A 304 4.98 -14.52 -14.13
C GLU A 304 4.92 -15.54 -13.00
N LYS A 305 5.18 -15.08 -11.76
CA LYS A 305 5.16 -15.94 -10.57
C LYS A 305 3.76 -16.51 -10.28
N GLY A 306 2.73 -15.70 -10.46
CA GLY A 306 1.35 -16.11 -10.27
C GLY A 306 0.90 -17.16 -11.29
N LEU A 307 1.28 -17.00 -12.56
CA LEU A 307 0.99 -17.97 -13.62
C LEU A 307 1.69 -19.32 -13.38
N LEU A 308 2.96 -19.26 -12.93
CA LEU A 308 3.71 -20.47 -12.53
C LEU A 308 3.00 -21.23 -11.41
N ARG A 309 2.59 -20.53 -10.34
CA ARG A 309 1.90 -21.14 -9.17
C ARG A 309 0.51 -21.68 -9.51
N ALA A 310 -0.20 -21.00 -10.39
CA ALA A 310 -1.52 -21.44 -10.86
C ALA A 310 -1.44 -22.63 -11.86
N GLY A 311 -0.24 -23.14 -12.17
CA GLY A 311 -0.06 -24.19 -13.16
C GLY A 311 -0.37 -23.78 -14.61
N ARG A 312 -0.53 -22.46 -14.86
CA ARG A 312 -0.80 -21.88 -16.19
C ARG A 312 0.47 -21.64 -17.00
N MET A 313 1.62 -21.68 -16.33
CA MET A 313 2.95 -21.59 -16.93
C MET A 313 3.88 -22.58 -16.20
N THR A 314 4.86 -23.12 -16.89
CA THR A 314 5.88 -23.99 -16.29
C THR A 314 7.25 -23.74 -16.92
N LYS A 315 8.32 -24.03 -16.19
CA LYS A 315 9.69 -24.03 -16.71
C LYS A 315 10.16 -25.49 -16.79
N LEU A 316 10.44 -25.95 -18.00
CA LEU A 316 11.00 -27.26 -18.24
C LEU A 316 12.51 -27.13 -18.46
N ARG A 317 13.30 -27.92 -17.76
CA ARG A 317 14.72 -28.12 -18.05
C ARG A 317 14.87 -29.52 -18.65
N ILE A 318 15.24 -29.58 -19.93
CA ILE A 318 15.35 -30.83 -20.67
C ILE A 318 16.81 -31.03 -21.06
N LEU A 319 17.43 -32.11 -20.57
CA LEU A 319 18.74 -32.52 -20.99
C LEU A 319 18.62 -33.36 -22.24
N MET A 320 19.26 -32.93 -23.33
CA MET A 320 19.18 -33.57 -24.64
C MET A 320 20.58 -33.84 -25.18
N GLN A 321 20.70 -34.86 -26.04
CA GLN A 321 21.93 -35.07 -26.81
C GLN A 321 22.09 -33.95 -27.86
N ASP A 322 23.30 -33.42 -28.06
CA ASP A 322 23.56 -32.41 -29.09
C ASP A 322 23.57 -33.05 -30.47
N ARG A 323 22.37 -33.22 -31.04
CA ARG A 323 22.14 -33.80 -32.39
C ARG A 323 21.04 -33.02 -33.10
N PRO A 324 21.10 -32.89 -34.42
CA PRO A 324 20.02 -32.31 -35.24
C PRO A 324 18.67 -32.99 -34.95
N GLY A 325 17.60 -32.17 -34.87
CA GLY A 325 16.22 -32.63 -34.67
C GLY A 325 15.79 -32.77 -33.17
N GLN A 326 16.67 -32.69 -32.19
CA GLN A 326 16.29 -32.86 -30.78
C GLN A 326 15.35 -31.75 -30.27
N LEU A 327 15.61 -30.50 -30.65
CA LEU A 327 14.75 -29.37 -30.27
C LEU A 327 13.38 -29.45 -30.96
N GLU A 328 13.33 -29.89 -32.22
CA GLU A 328 12.08 -30.14 -32.93
C GLU A 328 11.24 -31.21 -32.24
N MET A 329 11.86 -32.33 -31.88
CA MET A 329 11.19 -33.41 -31.15
C MET A 329 10.60 -32.95 -29.81
N ALA A 330 11.37 -32.20 -29.01
CA ALA A 330 10.89 -31.65 -27.74
C ALA A 330 9.70 -30.69 -27.94
N SER A 331 9.81 -29.79 -28.91
CA SER A 331 8.74 -28.83 -29.21
C SER A 331 7.47 -29.53 -29.71
N ARG A 332 7.60 -30.58 -30.51
CA ARG A 332 6.47 -31.38 -30.99
C ARG A 332 5.75 -32.12 -29.86
N ILE A 333 6.49 -32.68 -28.89
CA ILE A 333 5.89 -33.33 -27.74
C ILE A 333 5.11 -32.32 -26.89
N ILE A 334 5.70 -31.16 -26.61
CA ILE A 334 5.05 -30.09 -25.84
C ILE A 334 3.76 -29.63 -26.54
N ALA A 335 3.81 -29.46 -27.87
CA ALA A 335 2.65 -29.04 -28.64
C ALA A 335 1.54 -30.10 -28.68
N ALA A 336 1.90 -31.40 -28.71
CA ALA A 336 0.95 -32.51 -28.65
C ALA A 336 0.16 -32.54 -27.34
N GLU A 337 0.75 -32.08 -26.22
CA GLU A 337 0.08 -31.91 -24.93
C GLU A 337 -0.72 -30.59 -24.82
N GLY A 338 -0.88 -29.84 -25.90
CA GLY A 338 -1.65 -28.59 -25.94
C GLY A 338 -0.95 -27.40 -25.30
N ALA A 339 0.34 -27.50 -24.98
CA ALA A 339 1.12 -26.42 -24.40
C ALA A 339 1.80 -25.56 -25.48
N ASN A 340 1.94 -24.24 -25.21
CA ASN A 340 2.63 -23.31 -26.07
C ASN A 340 4.01 -22.96 -25.53
N VAL A 341 5.04 -22.97 -26.37
CA VAL A 341 6.40 -22.58 -26.01
C VAL A 341 6.55 -21.06 -26.12
N MET A 342 6.78 -20.39 -25.00
CA MET A 342 6.95 -18.94 -24.95
C MET A 342 8.40 -18.51 -25.18
N VAL A 343 9.36 -19.20 -24.52
CA VAL A 343 10.79 -18.89 -24.58
C VAL A 343 11.60 -20.18 -24.57
N VAL A 344 12.65 -20.21 -25.36
CA VAL A 344 13.65 -21.31 -25.36
C VAL A 344 15.02 -20.71 -25.05
N HIS A 345 15.64 -21.21 -24.00
CA HIS A 345 17.06 -21.00 -23.74
C HIS A 345 17.80 -22.30 -24.08
N HIS A 346 18.68 -22.26 -25.07
CA HIS A 346 19.45 -23.41 -25.46
C HIS A 346 20.91 -23.19 -25.06
N ASP A 347 21.36 -23.96 -24.08
CA ASP A 347 22.74 -23.94 -23.61
C ASP A 347 23.46 -25.24 -24.06
N ARG A 348 24.69 -25.09 -24.53
CA ARG A 348 25.56 -26.19 -25.01
C ARG A 348 26.81 -26.40 -24.17
N THR A 349 26.94 -25.65 -23.06
CA THR A 349 28.18 -25.54 -22.30
C THR A 349 28.22 -26.42 -21.04
N ASP A 350 27.20 -27.23 -20.79
CA ASP A 350 27.14 -28.19 -19.67
C ASP A 350 27.37 -29.62 -20.11
#